data_8e8ad3a5cb6638e35d6de9e5ae9871f5
#
_entry.id   8e8ad3a5cb6638e35d6de9e5ae9871f5
#
_cell.length_a   1.000
_cell.length_b   1.000
_cell.length_c   1.000
_cell.angle_alpha   90.00
_cell.angle_beta   90.00
_cell.angle_gamma   90.00
#
_symmetry.space_group_name_H-M   'P 1'
#
loop_
_entity.id
_entity.type
_entity.pdbx_description
1 polymer ?
#
loop_
_entity_poly.entity_id
_entity_poly.type
_entity_poly.pdbx_seq_one_letter_code
_entity_poly.pdbx_strand_id
1 'polypeptide(L)'
;MGSLEVGIFVVWFLFLVAHIHSLYFLTKSLGGTFKNFIVVVFLLATYSAVSLGDSITHAGILIPAFMAIPVTTYAFAFLFSGKHKIAFLFIGLAALIHVNFGVIGIAVFSLYLFLNYKQIGFGTIFICLAIFSVVALPNFLPILLNFNKSDEWLRLSYFVRSPHHYNPLTFGVLEWLETIIPVVLALWYFVVKRDNKPIIAIIAILICLFVGVLLINFFNGPLIFYTIYVWRFAPYLLIFSYIILSKALFSELKINRGALWTLIIVVSVFLIAHRGLEVGLKKSVILCVGVFGFKKIAQYKVNFFVQTLVLIFLIVIGNGFKGIDIYNKIEMMEWIKKNTQPTALFLIPPDMEGIRIHTHRSVIVNIKCAPIGVGTEMYEWKNRLEKITNSNHIEDMKEKGFQLWEKLTEFYLNNSPEQIKSIMSFYSADYFLTYTNHKNFDTFTENGFNKVYQENHIAIFHLSK
;
A
#
# COMPACT_ATOMS: atom_id res chain seq x y z
N MET A 1 -0.33 -15.69 21.36
CA MET A 1 -0.61 -15.54 19.91
C MET A 1 -1.25 -16.83 19.42
N GLY A 2 -2.37 -16.77 18.70
CA GLY A 2 -3.02 -17.92 18.08
C GLY A 2 -2.22 -18.48 16.91
N SER A 3 -2.54 -19.66 16.43
CA SER A 3 -1.86 -20.29 15.28
C SER A 3 -1.97 -19.48 13.99
N LEU A 4 -3.06 -18.69 13.84
CA LEU A 4 -3.30 -17.82 12.67
C LEU A 4 -2.35 -16.62 12.63
N GLU A 5 -2.17 -15.92 13.75
CA GLU A 5 -1.27 -14.75 13.84
C GLU A 5 0.18 -15.15 13.58
N VAL A 6 0.60 -16.30 14.11
CA VAL A 6 1.93 -16.85 13.82
C VAL A 6 2.07 -17.17 12.34
N GLY A 7 1.06 -17.78 11.72
CA GLY A 7 1.05 -18.06 10.28
C GLY A 7 1.17 -16.79 9.43
N ILE A 8 0.37 -15.75 9.74
CA ILE A 8 0.42 -14.45 9.07
C ILE A 8 1.82 -13.82 9.21
N PHE A 9 2.40 -13.82 10.41
CA PHE A 9 3.72 -13.29 10.66
C PHE A 9 4.80 -14.03 9.85
N VAL A 10 4.77 -15.36 9.83
CA VAL A 10 5.73 -16.17 9.07
C VAL A 10 5.65 -15.86 7.58
N VAL A 11 4.43 -15.81 7.02
CA VAL A 11 4.23 -15.49 5.60
C VAL A 11 4.71 -14.05 5.29
N TRP A 12 4.36 -13.08 6.13
CA TRP A 12 4.84 -11.71 6.00
C TRP A 12 6.38 -11.62 6.00
N PHE A 13 7.01 -12.31 6.95
CA PHE A 13 8.47 -12.33 7.06
C PHE A 13 9.14 -12.95 5.83
N LEU A 14 8.61 -14.07 5.31
CA LEU A 14 9.10 -14.69 4.09
C LEU A 14 9.01 -13.74 2.88
N PHE A 15 7.90 -13.00 2.74
CA PHE A 15 7.76 -12.01 1.67
C PHE A 15 8.68 -10.81 1.87
N LEU A 16 8.95 -10.38 3.10
CA LEU A 16 9.94 -9.35 3.39
C LEU A 16 11.35 -9.78 2.97
N VAL A 17 11.75 -11.01 3.31
CA VAL A 17 13.04 -11.59 2.88
C VAL A 17 13.11 -11.68 1.35
N ALA A 18 12.03 -12.15 0.72
CA ALA A 18 11.93 -12.23 -0.74
C ALA A 18 12.02 -10.82 -1.39
N HIS A 19 11.44 -9.81 -0.77
CA HIS A 19 11.51 -8.43 -1.25
C HIS A 19 12.94 -7.89 -1.22
N ILE A 20 13.62 -8.04 -0.10
CA ILE A 20 15.03 -7.62 0.04
C ILE A 20 15.92 -8.35 -0.96
N HIS A 21 15.76 -9.66 -1.10
CA HIS A 21 16.52 -10.44 -2.06
C HIS A 21 16.21 -10.06 -3.52
N SER A 22 14.94 -9.80 -3.85
CA SER A 22 14.53 -9.36 -5.20
C SER A 22 15.12 -8.00 -5.58
N LEU A 23 15.19 -7.06 -4.64
CA LEU A 23 15.86 -5.76 -4.82
C LEU A 23 17.37 -5.92 -5.06
N TYR A 24 18.02 -6.83 -4.32
CA TYR A 24 19.43 -7.16 -4.56
C TYR A 24 19.64 -7.72 -5.97
N PHE A 25 18.79 -8.68 -6.36
CA PHE A 25 18.87 -9.31 -7.67
C PHE A 25 18.60 -8.33 -8.81
N LEU A 26 17.62 -7.45 -8.63
CA LEU A 26 17.32 -6.35 -9.57
C LEU A 26 18.51 -5.38 -9.70
N THR A 27 19.08 -4.96 -8.57
CA THR A 27 20.26 -4.07 -8.57
C THR A 27 21.43 -4.70 -9.33
N LYS A 28 21.67 -6.00 -9.12
CA LYS A 28 22.70 -6.77 -9.84
C LYS A 28 22.41 -6.86 -11.34
N SER A 29 21.18 -7.12 -11.73
CA SER A 29 20.77 -7.23 -13.15
C SER A 29 20.96 -5.92 -13.93
N LEU A 30 20.95 -4.80 -13.21
CA LEU A 30 21.23 -3.46 -13.73
C LEU A 30 22.71 -3.05 -13.57
N GLY A 31 23.62 -4.00 -13.29
CA GLY A 31 25.06 -3.76 -13.16
C GLY A 31 25.47 -3.05 -11.86
N GLY A 32 24.59 -3.00 -10.88
CA GLY A 32 24.91 -2.46 -9.56
C GLY A 32 25.68 -3.44 -8.69
N THR A 33 26.33 -2.90 -7.67
CA THR A 33 27.08 -3.63 -6.65
C THR A 33 26.24 -3.80 -5.38
N PHE A 34 26.75 -4.55 -4.40
CA PHE A 34 26.12 -4.65 -3.09
C PHE A 34 26.00 -3.29 -2.37
N LYS A 35 26.95 -2.37 -2.57
CA LYS A 35 26.87 -1.01 -2.02
C LYS A 35 25.67 -0.22 -2.59
N ASN A 36 25.43 -0.36 -3.90
CA ASN A 36 24.27 0.26 -4.53
C ASN A 36 22.96 -0.28 -3.95
N PHE A 37 22.86 -1.61 -3.81
CA PHE A 37 21.71 -2.26 -3.19
C PHE A 37 21.40 -1.72 -1.79
N ILE A 38 22.42 -1.58 -0.93
CA ILE A 38 22.24 -1.02 0.41
C ILE A 38 21.66 0.39 0.37
N VAL A 39 22.17 1.26 -0.50
CA VAL A 39 21.64 2.62 -0.67
C VAL A 39 20.21 2.59 -1.14
N VAL A 40 19.87 1.72 -2.09
CA VAL A 40 18.49 1.57 -2.59
C VAL A 40 17.54 1.18 -1.47
N VAL A 41 17.86 0.12 -0.72
CA VAL A 41 17.00 -0.32 0.39
C VAL A 41 16.88 0.78 1.45
N PHE A 42 17.98 1.44 1.74
CA PHE A 42 18.00 2.53 2.70
C PHE A 42 17.10 3.70 2.25
N LEU A 43 17.19 4.14 0.99
CA LEU A 43 16.34 5.20 0.44
C LEU A 43 14.86 4.80 0.43
N LEU A 44 14.55 3.56 0.07
CA LEU A 44 13.18 3.05 0.12
C LEU A 44 12.64 3.01 1.56
N ALA A 45 13.44 2.60 2.53
CA ALA A 45 13.03 2.51 3.92
C ALA A 45 12.86 3.87 4.60
N THR A 46 13.65 4.87 4.23
CA THR A 46 13.68 6.16 4.91
C THR A 46 12.89 7.25 4.19
N TYR A 47 12.97 7.28 2.86
CA TYR A 47 12.43 8.39 2.07
C TYR A 47 11.01 8.14 1.60
N SER A 48 10.71 7.03 0.98
CA SER A 48 9.39 6.78 0.41
C SER A 48 8.88 5.36 0.68
N ALA A 49 8.19 5.22 1.81
CA ALA A 49 7.39 4.01 2.06
C ALA A 49 6.16 3.96 1.15
N VAL A 50 5.63 5.12 0.78
CA VAL A 50 4.44 5.32 -0.05
C VAL A 50 4.81 6.18 -1.24
N SER A 51 4.33 5.84 -2.42
CA SER A 51 4.46 6.57 -3.67
C SER A 51 3.09 7.03 -4.18
N LEU A 52 3.05 7.68 -5.35
CA LEU A 52 1.82 8.16 -5.97
C LEU A 52 0.69 7.10 -5.94
N GLY A 53 -0.52 7.56 -5.64
CA GLY A 53 -1.71 6.72 -5.53
C GLY A 53 -1.70 5.83 -4.29
N ASP A 54 -1.08 6.28 -3.20
CA ASP A 54 -0.91 5.50 -1.96
C ASP A 54 -0.34 4.09 -2.23
N SER A 55 0.53 4.01 -3.24
CA SER A 55 1.18 2.76 -3.62
C SER A 55 2.44 2.55 -2.80
N ILE A 56 2.46 1.44 -2.07
CA ILE A 56 3.54 1.11 -1.14
C ILE A 56 4.77 0.54 -1.85
N THR A 57 5.95 0.89 -1.35
CA THR A 57 7.22 0.23 -1.71
C THR A 57 7.51 -0.97 -0.81
N HIS A 58 7.01 -0.92 0.41
CA HIS A 58 7.06 -2.00 1.41
C HIS A 58 5.93 -1.80 2.42
N ALA A 59 5.52 -2.85 3.11
CA ALA A 59 4.45 -2.79 4.10
C ALA A 59 4.82 -3.49 5.41
N GLY A 60 4.43 -2.89 6.52
CA GLY A 60 4.50 -3.52 7.85
C GLY A 60 3.41 -4.56 8.10
N ILE A 61 2.53 -4.81 7.14
CA ILE A 61 1.41 -5.75 7.21
C ILE A 61 1.38 -6.66 5.99
N LEU A 62 0.80 -7.85 6.14
CA LEU A 62 0.61 -8.79 5.05
C LEU A 62 -0.64 -8.40 4.24
N ILE A 63 -0.43 -7.79 3.08
CA ILE A 63 -1.49 -7.47 2.10
C ILE A 63 -1.10 -8.00 0.71
N PRO A 64 -2.06 -8.34 -0.15
CA PRO A 64 -1.77 -8.89 -1.48
C PRO A 64 -0.84 -8.01 -2.32
N ALA A 65 -0.98 -6.67 -2.25
CA ALA A 65 -0.10 -5.75 -2.95
C ALA A 65 1.36 -5.89 -2.50
N PHE A 66 1.63 -6.03 -1.19
CA PHE A 66 2.97 -6.27 -0.67
C PHE A 66 3.54 -7.60 -1.16
N MET A 67 2.73 -8.65 -1.21
CA MET A 67 3.16 -9.97 -1.69
C MET A 67 3.50 -9.95 -3.19
N ALA A 68 2.79 -9.15 -4.00
CA ALA A 68 3.04 -9.04 -5.44
C ALA A 68 4.33 -8.26 -5.78
N ILE A 69 4.76 -7.32 -4.92
CA ILE A 69 5.95 -6.49 -5.16
C ILE A 69 7.23 -7.31 -5.35
N PRO A 70 7.66 -8.22 -4.46
CA PRO A 70 8.87 -9.00 -4.65
C PRO A 70 8.81 -9.86 -5.92
N VAL A 71 7.65 -10.44 -6.23
CA VAL A 71 7.46 -11.26 -7.43
C VAL A 71 7.64 -10.43 -8.70
N THR A 72 7.05 -9.23 -8.74
CA THR A 72 7.20 -8.29 -9.85
C THR A 72 8.65 -7.75 -9.93
N THR A 73 9.30 -7.53 -8.79
CA THR A 73 10.72 -7.11 -8.76
C THR A 73 11.64 -8.17 -9.34
N TYR A 74 11.40 -9.45 -9.04
CA TYR A 74 12.09 -10.56 -9.71
C TYR A 74 11.80 -10.59 -11.21
N ALA A 75 10.54 -10.35 -11.61
CA ALA A 75 10.19 -10.30 -13.03
C ALA A 75 11.03 -9.25 -13.77
N PHE A 76 11.17 -8.03 -13.23
CA PHE A 76 12.05 -7.01 -13.79
C PHE A 76 13.52 -7.45 -13.81
N ALA A 77 14.02 -8.06 -12.74
CA ALA A 77 15.39 -8.55 -12.69
C ALA A 77 15.69 -9.59 -13.78
N PHE A 78 14.75 -10.52 -14.02
CA PHE A 78 14.85 -11.48 -15.12
C PHE A 78 14.74 -10.82 -16.49
N LEU A 79 13.86 -9.82 -16.65
CA LEU A 79 13.72 -9.05 -17.88
C LEU A 79 15.04 -8.39 -18.29
N PHE A 80 15.71 -7.70 -17.34
CA PHE A 80 16.99 -7.02 -17.59
C PHE A 80 18.17 -7.99 -17.74
N SER A 81 18.05 -9.21 -17.20
CA SER A 81 19.01 -10.30 -17.43
C SER A 81 18.83 -11.03 -18.75
N GLY A 82 17.88 -10.59 -19.63
CA GLY A 82 17.59 -11.24 -20.90
C GLY A 82 16.76 -12.54 -20.80
N LYS A 83 16.30 -12.90 -19.60
CA LYS A 83 15.49 -14.11 -19.34
C LYS A 83 14.02 -13.83 -19.50
N HIS A 84 13.60 -13.38 -20.70
CA HIS A 84 12.26 -12.82 -20.96
C HIS A 84 11.12 -13.80 -20.62
N LYS A 85 11.25 -15.10 -20.96
CA LYS A 85 10.23 -16.11 -20.63
C LYS A 85 10.00 -16.25 -19.13
N ILE A 86 11.09 -16.25 -18.33
CA ILE A 86 11.01 -16.31 -16.88
C ILE A 86 10.39 -15.01 -16.32
N ALA A 87 10.74 -13.87 -16.90
CA ALA A 87 10.15 -12.58 -16.50
C ALA A 87 8.61 -12.60 -16.65
N PHE A 88 8.09 -13.14 -17.77
CA PHE A 88 6.65 -13.23 -18.02
C PHE A 88 5.96 -14.32 -17.18
N LEU A 89 6.65 -15.39 -16.82
CA LEU A 89 6.18 -16.32 -15.79
C LEU A 89 5.98 -15.59 -14.44
N PHE A 90 6.97 -14.84 -13.99
CA PHE A 90 6.90 -14.14 -12.71
C PHE A 90 5.85 -13.03 -12.71
N ILE A 91 5.67 -12.28 -13.79
CA ILE A 91 4.59 -11.28 -13.83
C ILE A 91 3.20 -11.93 -13.89
N GLY A 92 3.07 -13.12 -14.48
CA GLY A 92 1.88 -13.95 -14.40
C GLY A 92 1.60 -14.43 -12.97
N LEU A 93 2.62 -14.85 -12.22
CA LEU A 93 2.49 -15.19 -10.80
C LEU A 93 2.10 -13.97 -9.95
N ALA A 94 2.64 -12.79 -10.26
CA ALA A 94 2.21 -11.56 -9.61
C ALA A 94 0.73 -11.25 -9.88
N ALA A 95 0.24 -11.55 -11.09
CA ALA A 95 -1.17 -11.43 -11.45
C ALA A 95 -2.08 -12.36 -10.63
N LEU A 96 -1.62 -13.56 -10.28
CA LEU A 96 -2.37 -14.48 -9.40
C LEU A 96 -2.50 -13.92 -7.97
N ILE A 97 -1.49 -13.20 -7.49
CA ILE A 97 -1.51 -12.60 -6.15
C ILE A 97 -2.34 -11.31 -6.16
N HIS A 98 -2.16 -10.48 -7.19
CA HIS A 98 -2.81 -9.18 -7.28
C HIS A 98 -2.99 -8.76 -8.74
N VAL A 99 -4.22 -8.80 -9.22
CA VAL A 99 -4.60 -8.58 -10.65
C VAL A 99 -3.98 -7.31 -11.23
N ASN A 100 -3.99 -6.19 -10.50
CA ASN A 100 -3.49 -4.92 -11.01
C ASN A 100 -1.99 -4.95 -11.32
N PHE A 101 -1.18 -5.71 -10.55
CA PHE A 101 0.23 -5.93 -10.88
C PHE A 101 0.39 -6.70 -12.18
N GLY A 102 -0.51 -7.66 -12.44
CA GLY A 102 -0.52 -8.40 -13.69
C GLY A 102 -0.90 -7.54 -14.89
N VAL A 103 -2.02 -6.79 -14.80
CA VAL A 103 -2.52 -5.97 -15.91
C VAL A 103 -1.52 -4.88 -16.30
N ILE A 104 -1.01 -4.12 -15.33
CA ILE A 104 -0.04 -3.08 -15.62
C ILE A 104 1.30 -3.70 -16.01
N GLY A 105 1.69 -4.79 -15.34
CA GLY A 105 2.92 -5.50 -15.63
C GLY A 105 2.99 -6.03 -17.06
N ILE A 106 1.91 -6.67 -17.54
CA ILE A 106 1.89 -7.15 -18.93
C ILE A 106 2.00 -5.99 -19.91
N ALA A 107 1.35 -4.84 -19.66
CA ALA A 107 1.44 -3.67 -20.51
C ALA A 107 2.88 -3.10 -20.55
N VAL A 108 3.50 -2.90 -19.39
CA VAL A 108 4.88 -2.39 -19.27
C VAL A 108 5.89 -3.34 -19.89
N PHE A 109 5.77 -4.65 -19.60
CA PHE A 109 6.71 -5.66 -20.12
C PHE A 109 6.56 -5.85 -21.62
N SER A 110 5.33 -5.87 -22.13
CA SER A 110 5.09 -5.94 -23.57
C SER A 110 5.67 -4.73 -24.29
N LEU A 111 5.42 -3.53 -23.77
CA LEU A 111 6.00 -2.31 -24.32
C LEU A 111 7.54 -2.34 -24.32
N TYR A 112 8.14 -2.82 -23.21
CA TYR A 112 9.59 -3.01 -23.14
C TYR A 112 10.10 -3.98 -24.22
N LEU A 113 9.45 -5.13 -24.43
CA LEU A 113 9.83 -6.10 -25.46
C LEU A 113 9.65 -5.53 -26.87
N PHE A 114 8.55 -4.81 -27.12
CA PHE A 114 8.29 -4.18 -28.41
C PHE A 114 9.32 -3.09 -28.74
N LEU A 115 9.71 -2.27 -27.77
CA LEU A 115 10.77 -1.27 -27.95
C LEU A 115 12.13 -1.92 -28.26
N ASN A 116 12.32 -3.18 -27.88
CA ASN A 116 13.55 -3.96 -28.14
C ASN A 116 13.34 -5.10 -29.16
N TYR A 117 12.26 -5.09 -29.97
CA TYR A 117 11.84 -6.22 -30.82
C TYR A 117 12.92 -6.69 -31.79
N LYS A 118 13.76 -5.77 -32.31
CA LYS A 118 14.85 -6.11 -33.23
C LYS A 118 15.89 -7.06 -32.60
N GLN A 119 16.10 -6.95 -31.29
CA GLN A 119 17.05 -7.79 -30.56
C GLN A 119 16.41 -9.08 -30.03
N ILE A 120 15.12 -9.02 -29.69
CA ILE A 120 14.40 -10.10 -28.98
C ILE A 120 13.71 -11.07 -29.97
N GLY A 121 13.18 -10.54 -31.05
CA GLY A 121 12.42 -11.27 -32.07
C GLY A 121 10.96 -11.52 -31.69
N PHE A 122 10.06 -11.42 -32.66
CA PHE A 122 8.61 -11.58 -32.48
C PHE A 122 8.19 -12.92 -31.89
N GLY A 123 8.87 -14.03 -32.29
CA GLY A 123 8.58 -15.37 -31.75
C GLY A 123 8.76 -15.44 -30.23
N THR A 124 9.82 -14.80 -29.70
CA THR A 124 10.05 -14.75 -28.26
C THR A 124 8.97 -13.90 -27.58
N ILE A 125 8.56 -12.78 -28.18
CA ILE A 125 7.50 -11.91 -27.64
C ILE A 125 6.20 -12.71 -27.52
N PHE A 126 5.82 -13.43 -28.60
CA PHE A 126 4.60 -14.24 -28.59
C PHE A 126 4.63 -15.33 -27.51
N ILE A 127 5.74 -16.06 -27.37
CA ILE A 127 5.89 -17.08 -26.32
C ILE A 127 5.77 -16.45 -24.91
N CYS A 128 6.34 -15.28 -24.70
CA CYS A 128 6.25 -14.56 -23.42
C CYS A 128 4.80 -14.19 -23.08
N LEU A 129 4.05 -13.66 -24.05
CA LEU A 129 2.63 -13.34 -23.90
C LEU A 129 1.80 -14.59 -23.60
N ALA A 130 2.07 -15.70 -24.31
CA ALA A 130 1.39 -16.97 -24.06
C ALA A 130 1.66 -17.51 -22.65
N ILE A 131 2.90 -17.46 -22.17
CA ILE A 131 3.25 -17.86 -20.78
C ILE A 131 2.46 -17.01 -19.78
N PHE A 132 2.46 -15.69 -19.93
CA PHE A 132 1.69 -14.82 -19.05
C PHE A 132 0.20 -15.18 -19.06
N SER A 133 -0.39 -15.32 -20.25
CA SER A 133 -1.82 -15.61 -20.41
C SER A 133 -2.22 -16.91 -19.71
N VAL A 134 -1.44 -17.98 -19.90
CA VAL A 134 -1.72 -19.27 -19.24
C VAL A 134 -1.62 -19.16 -17.71
N VAL A 135 -0.60 -18.50 -17.20
CA VAL A 135 -0.38 -18.39 -15.75
C VAL A 135 -1.41 -17.46 -15.10
N ALA A 136 -1.76 -16.35 -15.72
CA ALA A 136 -2.69 -15.37 -15.17
C ALA A 136 -4.17 -15.75 -15.33
N LEU A 137 -4.49 -16.68 -16.27
CA LEU A 137 -5.85 -17.07 -16.62
C LEU A 137 -6.75 -17.42 -15.43
N PRO A 138 -6.31 -18.20 -14.42
CA PRO A 138 -7.17 -18.56 -13.29
C PRO A 138 -7.74 -17.36 -12.53
N ASN A 139 -7.02 -16.24 -12.50
CA ASN A 139 -7.46 -15.03 -11.82
C ASN A 139 -8.18 -14.05 -12.75
N PHE A 140 -7.79 -13.97 -14.01
CA PHE A 140 -8.44 -13.09 -14.99
C PHE A 140 -9.78 -13.62 -15.49
N LEU A 141 -9.90 -14.91 -15.71
CA LEU A 141 -11.11 -15.50 -16.30
C LEU A 141 -12.38 -15.25 -15.45
N PRO A 142 -12.38 -15.49 -14.12
CA PRO A 142 -13.54 -15.15 -13.29
C PRO A 142 -13.91 -13.66 -13.33
N ILE A 143 -12.91 -12.76 -13.38
CA ILE A 143 -13.14 -11.32 -13.46
C ILE A 143 -13.79 -10.96 -14.79
N LEU A 144 -13.29 -11.49 -15.91
CA LEU A 144 -13.83 -11.21 -17.23
C LEU A 144 -15.27 -11.76 -17.41
N LEU A 145 -15.53 -12.97 -16.90
CA LEU A 145 -16.84 -13.59 -16.98
C LEU A 145 -17.89 -12.92 -16.11
N ASN A 146 -17.48 -12.34 -14.98
CA ASN A 146 -18.37 -11.72 -14.00
C ASN A 146 -18.27 -10.18 -13.99
N PHE A 147 -17.72 -9.58 -15.04
CA PHE A 147 -17.56 -8.12 -15.13
C PHE A 147 -18.88 -7.45 -15.48
N ASN A 148 -19.74 -7.36 -14.47
CA ASN A 148 -21.04 -6.67 -14.58
C ASN A 148 -21.18 -5.61 -13.48
N LYS A 149 -20.31 -4.59 -13.54
CA LYS A 149 -20.33 -3.48 -12.58
C LYS A 149 -21.05 -2.31 -13.16
N SER A 150 -22.03 -1.76 -12.42
CA SER A 150 -22.69 -0.53 -12.82
C SER A 150 -21.76 0.68 -12.72
N ASP A 151 -22.03 1.72 -13.49
CA ASP A 151 -21.32 2.98 -13.44
C ASP A 151 -21.33 3.58 -12.03
N GLU A 152 -22.45 3.49 -11.34
CA GLU A 152 -22.62 3.97 -9.97
C GLU A 152 -21.74 3.19 -8.99
N TRP A 153 -21.64 1.87 -9.11
CA TRP A 153 -20.73 1.05 -8.31
C TRP A 153 -19.28 1.51 -8.46
N LEU A 154 -18.87 1.78 -9.69
CA LEU A 154 -17.52 2.26 -10.00
C LEU A 154 -17.27 3.64 -9.42
N ARG A 155 -18.24 4.57 -9.58
CA ARG A 155 -18.15 5.90 -8.99
C ARG A 155 -18.02 5.85 -7.48
N LEU A 156 -18.86 5.06 -6.81
CA LEU A 156 -18.84 4.90 -5.36
C LEU A 156 -17.51 4.32 -4.87
N SER A 157 -17.02 3.27 -5.53
CA SER A 157 -15.79 2.59 -5.17
C SER A 157 -14.54 3.47 -5.36
N TYR A 158 -14.44 4.14 -6.51
CA TYR A 158 -13.21 4.81 -6.93
C TYR A 158 -13.15 6.29 -6.60
N PHE A 159 -14.24 7.01 -6.75
CA PHE A 159 -14.25 8.45 -6.56
C PHE A 159 -14.74 8.88 -5.18
N VAL A 160 -15.58 8.08 -4.54
CA VAL A 160 -16.07 8.38 -3.20
C VAL A 160 -15.19 7.75 -2.12
N ARG A 161 -15.01 6.43 -2.20
CA ARG A 161 -14.27 5.67 -1.19
C ARG A 161 -12.75 5.82 -1.29
N SER A 162 -12.21 5.74 -2.50
CA SER A 162 -10.75 5.58 -2.69
C SER A 162 -10.13 6.51 -3.75
N PRO A 163 -10.48 7.83 -3.79
CA PRO A 163 -9.93 8.74 -4.79
C PRO A 163 -8.40 8.87 -4.71
N HIS A 164 -7.83 8.74 -3.51
CA HIS A 164 -6.39 8.76 -3.26
C HIS A 164 -5.62 7.63 -3.98
N HIS A 165 -6.32 6.62 -4.48
CA HIS A 165 -5.70 5.56 -5.29
C HIS A 165 -5.83 5.80 -6.80
N TYR A 166 -6.77 6.61 -7.26
CA TYR A 166 -7.13 6.70 -8.68
C TYR A 166 -6.99 8.08 -9.27
N ASN A 167 -7.39 9.12 -8.51
CA ASN A 167 -7.46 10.46 -9.02
C ASN A 167 -6.18 11.25 -8.73
N PRO A 168 -5.32 11.50 -9.75
CA PRO A 168 -4.07 12.22 -9.55
C PRO A 168 -4.26 13.65 -9.03
N LEU A 169 -5.45 14.24 -9.17
CA LEU A 169 -5.76 15.58 -8.65
C LEU A 169 -5.92 15.60 -7.12
N THR A 170 -6.10 14.42 -6.50
CA THR A 170 -6.18 14.31 -5.03
C THR A 170 -4.84 14.03 -4.37
N PHE A 171 -3.80 13.79 -5.17
CA PHE A 171 -2.46 13.53 -4.64
C PHE A 171 -1.83 14.83 -4.12
N GLY A 172 -1.18 14.75 -2.98
CA GLY A 172 -0.48 15.88 -2.40
C GLY A 172 0.70 16.35 -3.26
N VAL A 173 0.97 17.66 -3.29
CA VAL A 173 2.12 18.22 -4.02
C VAL A 173 3.43 17.53 -3.60
N LEU A 174 3.57 17.20 -2.32
CA LEU A 174 4.76 16.53 -1.79
C LEU A 174 4.89 15.10 -2.30
N GLU A 175 3.80 14.35 -2.46
CA GLU A 175 3.83 13.00 -3.06
C GLU A 175 4.32 13.06 -4.52
N TRP A 176 3.88 14.08 -5.26
CA TRP A 176 4.39 14.34 -6.60
C TRP A 176 5.89 14.65 -6.61
N LEU A 177 6.35 15.54 -5.76
CA LEU A 177 7.77 15.91 -5.67
C LEU A 177 8.64 14.73 -5.24
N GLU A 178 8.22 13.94 -4.26
CA GLU A 178 8.91 12.73 -3.80
C GLU A 178 9.12 11.71 -4.94
N THR A 179 8.19 11.66 -5.89
CA THR A 179 8.30 10.75 -7.04
C THR A 179 9.03 11.37 -8.22
N ILE A 180 8.69 12.62 -8.59
CA ILE A 180 9.21 13.27 -9.79
C ILE A 180 10.69 13.61 -9.64
N ILE A 181 11.14 14.12 -8.50
CA ILE A 181 12.54 14.54 -8.33
C ILE A 181 13.52 13.38 -8.55
N PRO A 182 13.38 12.21 -7.90
CA PRO A 182 14.26 11.07 -8.19
C PRO A 182 14.22 10.61 -9.64
N VAL A 183 13.02 10.62 -10.27
CA VAL A 183 12.85 10.22 -11.68
C VAL A 183 13.58 11.17 -12.62
N VAL A 184 13.40 12.49 -12.45
CA VAL A 184 14.05 13.50 -13.28
C VAL A 184 15.58 13.44 -13.15
N LEU A 185 16.08 13.30 -11.92
CA LEU A 185 17.52 13.15 -11.66
C LEU A 185 18.07 11.87 -12.30
N ALA A 186 17.35 10.76 -12.23
CA ALA A 186 17.75 9.51 -12.87
C ALA A 186 17.76 9.62 -14.41
N LEU A 187 16.73 10.25 -14.98
CA LEU A 187 16.66 10.50 -16.43
C LEU A 187 17.78 11.44 -16.89
N TRP A 188 18.07 12.49 -16.14
CA TRP A 188 19.19 13.41 -16.44
C TRP A 188 20.53 12.67 -16.43
N TYR A 189 20.83 11.88 -15.39
CA TYR A 189 22.05 11.08 -15.32
C TYR A 189 22.18 10.12 -16.50
N PHE A 190 21.06 9.54 -16.92
CA PHE A 190 21.01 8.67 -18.08
C PHE A 190 21.40 9.36 -19.39
N VAL A 191 20.88 10.56 -19.66
CA VAL A 191 21.23 11.33 -20.86
C VAL A 191 22.75 11.50 -20.97
N VAL A 192 23.43 11.62 -19.80
CA VAL A 192 24.87 11.73 -19.71
C VAL A 192 25.59 10.40 -19.97
N LYS A 193 25.07 9.27 -19.51
CA LYS A 193 25.81 7.97 -19.49
C LYS A 193 25.29 6.89 -20.43
N ARG A 194 24.11 7.05 -21.04
CA ARG A 194 23.54 6.18 -22.07
C ARG A 194 23.33 4.71 -21.66
N ASP A 195 22.99 4.41 -20.38
CA ASP A 195 22.57 3.06 -19.93
C ASP A 195 21.08 2.85 -20.22
N ASN A 196 20.75 2.17 -21.32
CA ASN A 196 19.40 2.17 -21.90
C ASN A 196 18.38 1.31 -21.16
N LYS A 197 18.76 0.22 -20.47
CA LYS A 197 17.81 -0.77 -19.94
C LYS A 197 16.83 -0.21 -18.89
N PRO A 198 17.27 0.43 -17.79
CA PRO A 198 16.34 0.90 -16.77
C PRO A 198 15.51 2.08 -17.27
N ILE A 199 16.00 2.84 -18.22
CA ILE A 199 15.29 3.98 -18.80
C ILE A 199 14.12 3.55 -19.66
N ILE A 200 14.31 2.53 -20.50
CA ILE A 200 13.22 1.98 -21.31
C ILE A 200 12.10 1.50 -20.38
N ALA A 201 12.42 0.90 -19.23
CA ALA A 201 11.43 0.49 -18.24
C ALA A 201 10.75 1.70 -17.57
N ILE A 202 11.49 2.73 -17.18
CA ILE A 202 10.92 3.99 -16.65
C ILE A 202 9.98 4.62 -17.67
N ILE A 203 10.42 4.75 -18.92
CA ILE A 203 9.59 5.30 -20.01
C ILE A 203 8.34 4.44 -20.22
N ALA A 204 8.46 3.11 -20.24
CA ALA A 204 7.32 2.22 -20.37
C ALA A 204 6.31 2.41 -19.24
N ILE A 205 6.77 2.53 -18.00
CA ILE A 205 5.90 2.80 -16.84
C ILE A 205 5.24 4.18 -16.99
N LEU A 206 6.00 5.23 -17.32
CA LEU A 206 5.45 6.58 -17.49
C LEU A 206 4.41 6.64 -18.60
N ILE A 207 4.63 5.93 -19.71
CA ILE A 207 3.63 5.84 -20.80
C ILE A 207 2.36 5.13 -20.29
N CYS A 208 2.49 4.01 -19.60
CA CYS A 208 1.33 3.29 -19.04
C CYS A 208 0.57 4.13 -18.02
N LEU A 209 1.26 4.86 -17.15
CA LEU A 209 0.65 5.78 -16.18
C LEU A 209 -0.08 6.92 -16.90
N PHE A 210 0.58 7.56 -17.88
CA PHE A 210 0.01 8.67 -18.64
C PHE A 210 -1.23 8.23 -19.43
N VAL A 211 -1.15 7.13 -20.16
CA VAL A 211 -2.29 6.57 -20.91
C VAL A 211 -3.43 6.20 -19.96
N GLY A 212 -3.13 5.55 -18.83
CA GLY A 212 -4.13 5.22 -17.82
C GLY A 212 -4.85 6.45 -17.27
N VAL A 213 -4.11 7.52 -16.94
CA VAL A 213 -4.68 8.80 -16.47
C VAL A 213 -5.54 9.45 -17.54
N LEU A 214 -5.08 9.49 -18.80
CA LEU A 214 -5.86 10.03 -19.91
C LEU A 214 -7.18 9.27 -20.10
N LEU A 215 -7.12 7.95 -20.13
CA LEU A 215 -8.30 7.10 -20.32
C LEU A 215 -9.33 7.28 -19.20
N ILE A 216 -8.87 7.41 -17.95
CA ILE A 216 -9.76 7.54 -16.78
C ILE A 216 -10.34 8.95 -16.69
N ASN A 217 -9.53 10.01 -16.83
CA ASN A 217 -9.95 11.37 -16.49
C ASN A 217 -10.46 12.21 -17.67
N PHE A 218 -10.04 11.91 -18.90
CA PHE A 218 -10.31 12.77 -20.04
C PHE A 218 -11.19 12.13 -21.12
N PHE A 219 -11.19 10.81 -21.24
CA PHE A 219 -11.89 10.14 -22.34
C PHE A 219 -13.12 9.34 -21.89
N ASN A 220 -13.52 9.41 -20.61
CA ASN A 220 -14.59 8.56 -20.06
C ASN A 220 -14.44 7.12 -20.57
N GLY A 221 -13.21 6.61 -20.48
CA GLY A 221 -12.82 5.32 -21.06
C GLY A 221 -13.69 4.17 -20.54
N PRO A 222 -13.63 3.00 -21.19
CA PRO A 222 -14.38 1.84 -20.74
C PRO A 222 -14.20 1.59 -19.25
N LEU A 223 -15.29 1.24 -18.58
CA LEU A 223 -15.36 1.07 -17.12
C LEU A 223 -14.26 0.18 -16.53
N ILE A 224 -13.75 -0.74 -17.34
CA ILE A 224 -12.63 -1.61 -16.95
C ILE A 224 -11.38 -0.83 -16.55
N PHE A 225 -11.13 0.33 -17.15
CA PHE A 225 -9.96 1.15 -16.81
C PHE A 225 -10.03 1.74 -15.40
N TYR A 226 -11.24 1.98 -14.87
CA TYR A 226 -11.40 2.41 -13.47
C TYR A 226 -11.01 1.31 -12.47
N THR A 227 -11.00 0.04 -12.90
CA THR A 227 -10.57 -1.07 -12.05
C THR A 227 -9.06 -1.27 -12.05
N ILE A 228 -8.34 -0.61 -12.97
CA ILE A 228 -6.90 -0.71 -13.11
C ILE A 228 -6.24 0.37 -12.27
N TYR A 229 -5.59 -0.03 -11.18
CA TYR A 229 -4.76 0.85 -10.37
C TYR A 229 -3.42 1.12 -11.06
N VAL A 230 -3.41 2.03 -12.04
CA VAL A 230 -2.18 2.34 -12.81
C VAL A 230 -1.01 2.71 -11.91
N TRP A 231 -1.29 3.40 -10.81
CA TRP A 231 -0.29 3.84 -9.83
C TRP A 231 0.40 2.72 -9.06
N ARG A 232 -0.09 1.46 -9.15
CA ARG A 232 0.58 0.30 -8.54
C ARG A 232 2.00 0.07 -9.06
N PHE A 233 2.37 0.69 -10.19
CA PHE A 233 3.73 0.66 -10.73
C PHE A 233 4.55 1.92 -10.40
N ALA A 234 3.97 2.93 -9.77
CA ALA A 234 4.71 4.09 -9.29
C ALA A 234 5.90 3.75 -8.37
N PRO A 235 5.83 2.75 -7.47
CA PRO A 235 6.99 2.30 -6.69
C PRO A 235 8.20 1.93 -7.53
N TYR A 236 8.00 1.37 -8.73
CA TYR A 236 9.11 0.98 -9.60
C TYR A 236 9.82 2.18 -10.23
N LEU A 237 9.14 3.31 -10.42
CA LEU A 237 9.79 4.56 -10.80
C LEU A 237 10.84 4.95 -9.76
N LEU A 238 10.50 4.84 -8.47
CA LEU A 238 11.42 5.14 -7.37
C LEU A 238 12.53 4.09 -7.27
N ILE A 239 12.20 2.81 -7.32
CA ILE A 239 13.18 1.72 -7.25
C ILE A 239 14.24 1.86 -8.35
N PHE A 240 13.83 2.07 -9.60
CA PHE A 240 14.78 2.26 -10.71
C PHE A 240 15.59 3.55 -10.56
N SER A 241 14.92 4.64 -10.18
CA SER A 241 15.61 5.92 -9.97
C SER A 241 16.68 5.79 -8.88
N TYR A 242 16.37 5.14 -7.76
CA TYR A 242 17.34 4.95 -6.68
C TYR A 242 18.50 4.02 -7.07
N ILE A 243 18.25 2.98 -7.90
CA ILE A 243 19.33 2.15 -8.43
C ILE A 243 20.25 3.00 -9.33
N ILE A 244 19.68 3.79 -10.23
CA ILE A 244 20.44 4.66 -11.14
C ILE A 244 21.23 5.69 -10.34
N LEU A 245 20.59 6.41 -9.43
CA LEU A 245 21.21 7.43 -8.59
C LEU A 245 22.28 6.85 -7.66
N SER A 246 22.08 5.65 -7.10
CA SER A 246 23.10 4.99 -6.32
C SER A 246 24.34 4.62 -7.15
N LYS A 247 24.15 4.19 -8.40
CA LYS A 247 25.27 3.98 -9.35
C LYS A 247 26.00 5.29 -9.63
N ALA A 248 25.25 6.38 -9.94
CA ALA A 248 25.84 7.71 -10.14
C ALA A 248 26.66 8.15 -8.93
N LEU A 249 26.13 7.96 -7.72
CA LEU A 249 26.78 8.32 -6.47
C LEU A 249 28.15 7.65 -6.30
N PHE A 250 28.25 6.35 -6.60
CA PHE A 250 29.50 5.60 -6.37
C PHE A 250 30.46 5.62 -7.55
N SER A 251 29.99 5.77 -8.79
CA SER A 251 30.83 5.72 -9.97
C SER A 251 31.43 7.08 -10.37
N GLU A 252 30.63 8.14 -10.22
CA GLU A 252 30.96 9.43 -10.84
C GLU A 252 31.36 10.49 -9.85
N LEU A 253 30.66 10.57 -8.73
CA LEU A 253 30.83 11.72 -7.85
C LEU A 253 32.09 11.63 -6.99
N LYS A 254 32.85 10.49 -6.95
CA LYS A 254 34.00 10.31 -6.04
C LYS A 254 33.78 11.14 -4.78
N ILE A 255 32.56 11.05 -4.22
CA ILE A 255 32.04 11.96 -3.21
C ILE A 255 33.07 12.10 -2.11
N ASN A 256 33.63 13.30 -1.97
CA ASN A 256 34.41 13.64 -0.82
C ASN A 256 33.51 13.66 0.43
N ARG A 257 34.12 13.57 1.60
CA ARG A 257 33.37 13.53 2.87
C ARG A 257 32.41 14.72 3.04
N GLY A 258 32.81 15.90 2.54
CA GLY A 258 32.01 17.12 2.61
C GLY A 258 30.72 17.03 1.81
N ALA A 259 30.78 16.63 0.54
CA ALA A 259 29.59 16.49 -0.30
C ALA A 259 28.60 15.42 0.23
N LEU A 260 29.12 14.34 0.84
CA LEU A 260 28.26 13.34 1.51
C LEU A 260 27.53 13.96 2.72
N TRP A 261 28.24 14.73 3.55
CA TRP A 261 27.61 15.42 4.68
C TRP A 261 26.56 16.43 4.20
N THR A 262 26.86 17.21 3.17
CA THR A 262 25.88 18.15 2.60
C THR A 262 24.62 17.44 2.12
N LEU A 263 24.76 16.29 1.42
CA LEU A 263 23.62 15.50 0.99
C LEU A 263 22.81 14.98 2.16
N ILE A 264 23.45 14.44 3.21
CA ILE A 264 22.77 13.96 4.42
C ILE A 264 22.02 15.10 5.10
N ILE A 265 22.63 16.27 5.25
CA ILE A 265 21.99 17.43 5.86
C ILE A 265 20.77 17.87 5.06
N VAL A 266 20.89 18.01 3.72
CA VAL A 266 19.77 18.40 2.86
C VAL A 266 18.62 17.42 2.96
N VAL A 267 18.90 16.12 2.88
CA VAL A 267 17.86 15.07 3.03
C VAL A 267 17.25 15.11 4.43
N SER A 268 18.05 15.32 5.47
CA SER A 268 17.55 15.39 6.85
C SER A 268 16.65 16.61 7.06
N VAL A 269 17.04 17.79 6.57
CA VAL A 269 16.21 19.01 6.62
C VAL A 269 14.89 18.78 5.89
N PHE A 270 14.93 18.15 4.71
CA PHE A 270 13.72 17.83 3.94
C PHE A 270 12.81 16.86 4.72
N LEU A 271 13.36 15.79 5.31
CA LEU A 271 12.60 14.84 6.10
C LEU A 271 11.94 15.49 7.33
N ILE A 272 12.64 16.39 8.01
CA ILE A 272 12.11 17.13 9.15
C ILE A 272 10.98 18.06 8.71
N ALA A 273 11.20 18.80 7.63
CA ALA A 273 10.21 19.74 7.10
C ALA A 273 8.92 19.03 6.64
N HIS A 274 9.06 17.80 6.07
CA HIS A 274 7.94 17.07 5.51
C HIS A 274 7.20 16.17 6.52
N ARG A 275 7.92 15.51 7.41
CA ARG A 275 7.36 14.50 8.33
C ARG A 275 7.20 15.00 9.77
N GLY A 276 7.53 16.27 10.02
CA GLY A 276 7.58 16.83 11.34
C GLY A 276 8.89 16.49 12.10
N LEU A 277 9.15 17.22 13.17
CA LEU A 277 10.43 17.17 13.88
C LEU A 277 10.75 15.76 14.41
N GLU A 278 9.80 15.11 15.06
CA GLU A 278 10.03 13.80 15.71
C GLU A 278 10.34 12.71 14.69
N VAL A 279 9.48 12.53 13.70
CA VAL A 279 9.62 11.48 12.67
C VAL A 279 10.80 11.79 11.75
N GLY A 280 10.98 13.06 11.37
CA GLY A 280 12.06 13.51 10.52
C GLY A 280 13.43 13.34 11.20
N LEU A 281 13.55 13.68 12.48
CA LEU A 281 14.78 13.49 13.25
C LEU A 281 15.12 12.01 13.41
N LYS A 282 14.15 11.18 13.75
CA LYS A 282 14.31 9.73 13.86
C LYS A 282 14.82 9.10 12.57
N LYS A 283 14.24 9.46 11.42
CA LYS A 283 14.69 9.01 10.10
C LYS A 283 16.08 9.56 9.74
N SER A 284 16.39 10.79 10.11
CA SER A 284 17.70 11.40 9.89
C SER A 284 18.81 10.71 10.67
N VAL A 285 18.55 10.33 11.93
CA VAL A 285 19.48 9.54 12.74
C VAL A 285 19.72 8.16 12.11
N ILE A 286 18.66 7.50 11.66
CA ILE A 286 18.78 6.21 10.94
C ILE A 286 19.61 6.37 9.66
N LEU A 287 19.41 7.48 8.92
CA LEU A 287 20.21 7.85 7.75
C LEU A 287 21.69 7.94 8.08
N CYS A 288 22.03 8.71 9.11
CA CYS A 288 23.41 8.87 9.54
C CYS A 288 24.02 7.53 9.99
N VAL A 289 23.36 6.79 10.87
CA VAL A 289 23.82 5.49 11.37
C VAL A 289 23.98 4.48 10.22
N GLY A 290 23.01 4.46 9.28
CA GLY A 290 23.07 3.62 8.09
C GLY A 290 24.31 3.91 7.24
N VAL A 291 24.49 5.18 6.82
CA VAL A 291 25.62 5.57 5.95
C VAL A 291 26.98 5.28 6.61
N PHE A 292 27.14 5.60 7.91
CA PHE A 292 28.42 5.39 8.61
C PHE A 292 28.64 3.95 9.05
N GLY A 293 27.59 3.28 9.52
CA GLY A 293 27.64 1.87 9.90
C GLY A 293 28.01 0.99 8.72
N PHE A 294 27.39 1.24 7.56
CA PHE A 294 27.69 0.46 6.35
C PHE A 294 29.09 0.70 5.80
N LYS A 295 29.64 1.92 5.94
CA LYS A 295 31.02 2.17 5.54
C LYS A 295 31.98 1.30 6.37
N LYS A 296 31.73 1.14 7.66
CA LYS A 296 32.53 0.33 8.58
C LYS A 296 32.32 -1.17 8.31
N ILE A 297 31.06 -1.61 8.14
CA ILE A 297 30.70 -3.00 7.83
C ILE A 297 31.26 -3.44 6.47
N ALA A 298 31.24 -2.56 5.45
CA ALA A 298 31.80 -2.85 4.13
C ALA A 298 33.33 -3.01 4.13
N GLN A 299 34.02 -2.50 5.15
CA GLN A 299 35.48 -2.74 5.35
C GLN A 299 35.78 -4.09 5.94
N TYR A 300 34.88 -4.65 6.75
CA TYR A 300 34.98 -6.01 7.29
C TYR A 300 34.23 -6.92 6.32
N LYS A 301 34.87 -7.91 5.72
CA LYS A 301 34.26 -8.92 4.83
C LYS A 301 33.12 -9.70 5.56
N VAL A 302 32.13 -8.98 6.08
CA VAL A 302 31.01 -9.54 6.83
C VAL A 302 30.13 -10.34 5.86
N ASN A 303 29.72 -11.52 6.27
CA ASN A 303 28.89 -12.42 5.49
C ASN A 303 27.60 -11.71 5.05
N PHE A 304 27.19 -11.91 3.80
CA PHE A 304 25.96 -11.41 3.20
C PHE A 304 24.72 -11.60 4.10
N PHE A 305 24.65 -12.75 4.78
CA PHE A 305 23.55 -13.05 5.70
C PHE A 305 23.47 -12.08 6.87
N VAL A 306 24.59 -11.76 7.52
CA VAL A 306 24.63 -10.81 8.64
C VAL A 306 24.28 -9.39 8.16
N GLN A 307 24.75 -8.99 6.98
CA GLN A 307 24.43 -7.70 6.39
C GLN A 307 22.93 -7.59 6.09
N THR A 308 22.32 -8.67 5.60
CA THR A 308 20.88 -8.76 5.34
C THR A 308 20.06 -8.66 6.63
N LEU A 309 20.49 -9.35 7.70
CA LEU A 309 19.85 -9.28 9.02
C LEU A 309 19.90 -7.87 9.60
N VAL A 310 21.05 -7.20 9.53
CA VAL A 310 21.17 -5.79 9.98
C VAL A 310 20.25 -4.88 9.17
N LEU A 311 20.12 -5.12 7.88
CA LEU A 311 19.24 -4.35 7.01
C LEU A 311 17.76 -4.57 7.35
N ILE A 312 17.35 -5.82 7.56
CA ILE A 312 15.99 -6.17 8.05
C ILE A 312 15.72 -5.44 9.37
N PHE A 313 16.66 -5.49 10.30
CA PHE A 313 16.55 -4.84 11.60
C PHE A 313 16.37 -3.32 11.46
N LEU A 314 17.16 -2.67 10.58
CA LEU A 314 17.04 -1.22 10.31
C LEU A 314 15.71 -0.86 9.65
N ILE A 315 15.19 -1.69 8.74
CA ILE A 315 13.88 -1.49 8.11
C ILE A 315 12.76 -1.61 9.15
N VAL A 316 12.83 -2.64 10.00
CA VAL A 316 11.84 -2.89 11.05
C VAL A 316 11.82 -1.77 12.08
N ILE A 317 12.99 -1.28 12.51
CA ILE A 317 13.09 -0.15 13.45
C ILE A 317 12.70 1.16 12.77
N GLY A 318 13.14 1.38 11.52
CA GLY A 318 12.94 2.65 10.81
C GLY A 318 11.49 2.96 10.47
N ASN A 319 10.70 1.92 10.20
CA ASN A 319 9.28 2.11 9.85
C ASN A 319 8.35 2.07 11.05
N GLY A 320 8.85 1.77 12.24
CA GLY A 320 8.04 1.44 13.40
C GLY A 320 7.08 0.29 13.05
N PHE A 321 6.88 -0.68 13.87
CA PHE A 321 5.73 -1.54 13.72
C PHE A 321 4.50 -0.63 13.81
N LYS A 322 3.82 -0.34 12.68
CA LYS A 322 2.47 0.29 12.71
C LYS A 322 1.45 -0.62 13.41
N GLY A 323 1.88 -1.76 13.91
CA GLY A 323 1.17 -2.58 14.87
C GLY A 323 0.99 -1.97 16.26
N ILE A 324 1.64 -0.84 16.57
CA ILE A 324 1.53 -0.25 17.92
C ILE A 324 0.16 0.39 18.15
N ASP A 325 -0.49 0.94 17.12
CA ASP A 325 -1.90 1.37 17.27
C ASP A 325 -2.86 0.22 17.55
N ILE A 326 -2.47 -1.00 17.22
CA ILE A 326 -3.21 -2.22 17.60
C ILE A 326 -3.06 -2.47 19.10
N TYR A 327 -1.91 -2.18 19.72
CA TYR A 327 -1.69 -2.45 21.15
C TYR A 327 -2.68 -1.73 22.05
N ASN A 328 -3.04 -0.49 21.74
CA ASN A 328 -4.03 0.25 22.52
C ASN A 328 -5.47 -0.31 22.41
N LYS A 329 -5.70 -1.25 21.48
CA LYS A 329 -6.99 -1.91 21.25
C LYS A 329 -6.97 -3.39 21.62
N ILE A 330 -5.82 -3.97 21.93
CA ILE A 330 -5.68 -5.42 22.20
C ILE A 330 -6.51 -5.83 23.43
N GLU A 331 -6.45 -5.08 24.51
CA GLU A 331 -7.18 -5.40 25.74
C GLU A 331 -8.69 -5.38 25.51
N MET A 332 -9.20 -4.40 24.76
CA MET A 332 -10.58 -4.34 24.34
C MET A 332 -10.95 -5.55 23.45
N MET A 333 -10.11 -5.90 22.49
CA MET A 333 -10.37 -7.04 21.60
C MET A 333 -10.36 -8.38 22.36
N GLU A 334 -9.44 -8.54 23.30
CA GLU A 334 -9.39 -9.68 24.23
C GLU A 334 -10.66 -9.76 25.11
N TRP A 335 -11.09 -8.59 25.63
CA TRP A 335 -12.33 -8.52 26.40
C TRP A 335 -13.53 -8.95 25.56
N ILE A 336 -13.68 -8.43 24.35
CA ILE A 336 -14.75 -8.80 23.41
C ILE A 336 -14.75 -10.32 23.20
N LYS A 337 -13.59 -10.88 22.89
CA LYS A 337 -13.44 -12.31 22.61
C LYS A 337 -13.85 -13.20 23.77
N LYS A 338 -13.53 -12.79 25.01
CA LYS A 338 -13.81 -13.55 26.24
C LYS A 338 -15.22 -13.36 26.76
N ASN A 339 -15.80 -12.17 26.60
CA ASN A 339 -17.03 -11.80 27.31
C ASN A 339 -18.26 -11.70 26.41
N THR A 340 -18.15 -11.97 25.12
CA THR A 340 -19.29 -11.92 24.20
C THR A 340 -19.48 -13.23 23.43
N GLN A 341 -20.72 -13.51 23.01
CA GLN A 341 -21.02 -14.71 22.23
C GLN A 341 -20.34 -14.68 20.87
N PRO A 342 -19.94 -15.83 20.30
CA PRO A 342 -19.35 -15.88 18.94
C PRO A 342 -20.24 -15.28 17.87
N THR A 343 -21.55 -15.33 18.03
CA THR A 343 -22.57 -14.79 17.12
C THR A 343 -22.87 -13.30 17.33
N ALA A 344 -22.27 -12.67 18.35
CA ALA A 344 -22.56 -11.28 18.69
C ALA A 344 -22.26 -10.32 17.55
N LEU A 345 -23.20 -9.41 17.30
CA LEU A 345 -23.12 -8.35 16.30
C LEU A 345 -22.85 -7.01 16.96
N PHE A 346 -21.86 -6.31 16.44
CA PHE A 346 -21.42 -5.02 16.96
C PHE A 346 -21.78 -3.86 16.03
N LEU A 347 -22.33 -2.80 16.59
CA LEU A 347 -22.36 -1.46 16.01
C LEU A 347 -21.07 -0.75 16.43
N ILE A 348 -20.24 -0.35 15.46
CA ILE A 348 -18.93 0.24 15.71
C ILE A 348 -18.74 1.56 14.94
N PRO A 349 -17.81 2.44 15.35
CA PRO A 349 -17.43 3.62 14.56
C PRO A 349 -16.96 3.21 13.15
N PRO A 350 -17.32 4.01 12.13
CA PRO A 350 -16.99 3.70 10.73
C PRO A 350 -15.49 3.50 10.45
N ASP A 351 -14.63 4.22 11.18
CA ASP A 351 -13.17 4.18 11.05
C ASP A 351 -12.51 3.06 11.85
N MET A 352 -13.25 2.37 12.70
CA MET A 352 -12.68 1.33 13.57
C MET A 352 -12.39 0.05 12.78
N GLU A 353 -11.14 -0.37 12.83
CA GLU A 353 -10.63 -1.53 12.12
C GLU A 353 -10.24 -2.67 13.09
N GLY A 354 -10.07 -3.87 12.54
CA GLY A 354 -9.50 -5.01 13.24
C GLY A 354 -10.47 -5.85 14.07
N ILE A 355 -11.65 -5.33 14.45
CA ILE A 355 -12.61 -6.04 15.31
C ILE A 355 -12.92 -7.44 14.76
N ARG A 356 -13.31 -7.56 13.48
CA ARG A 356 -13.66 -8.86 12.87
C ARG A 356 -12.51 -9.87 12.90
N ILE A 357 -11.31 -9.39 12.64
CA ILE A 357 -10.12 -10.26 12.51
C ILE A 357 -9.66 -10.76 13.88
N HIS A 358 -9.59 -9.86 14.86
CA HIS A 358 -9.02 -10.19 16.17
C HIS A 358 -10.01 -10.82 17.12
N THR A 359 -11.29 -10.45 17.02
CA THR A 359 -12.33 -10.96 17.95
C THR A 359 -13.14 -12.09 17.39
N HIS A 360 -13.14 -12.30 16.07
CA HIS A 360 -14.04 -13.21 15.36
C HIS A 360 -15.53 -12.87 15.61
N ARG A 361 -15.84 -11.58 15.79
CA ARG A 361 -17.21 -11.09 15.94
C ARG A 361 -17.66 -10.34 14.72
N SER A 362 -18.97 -10.36 14.44
CA SER A 362 -19.56 -9.62 13.34
C SER A 362 -19.68 -8.14 13.69
N VAL A 363 -19.54 -7.30 12.65
CA VAL A 363 -19.84 -5.86 12.73
C VAL A 363 -20.85 -5.51 11.66
N ILE A 364 -21.71 -4.51 11.92
CA ILE A 364 -22.70 -4.06 10.94
C ILE A 364 -21.99 -3.60 9.66
N VAL A 365 -21.05 -2.67 9.81
CA VAL A 365 -20.25 -2.13 8.69
C VAL A 365 -19.08 -1.33 9.24
N ASN A 366 -18.00 -1.23 8.47
CA ASN A 366 -17.00 -0.17 8.57
C ASN A 366 -16.54 0.24 7.16
N ILE A 367 -15.80 1.33 7.06
CA ILE A 367 -15.40 1.89 5.76
C ILE A 367 -14.47 0.95 4.99
N LYS A 368 -13.56 0.26 5.67
CA LYS A 368 -12.62 -0.67 5.00
C LYS A 368 -13.27 -1.97 4.54
N CYS A 369 -14.39 -2.37 5.13
CA CYS A 369 -15.11 -3.58 4.74
C CYS A 369 -15.97 -3.41 3.49
N ALA A 370 -15.73 -2.40 2.66
CA ALA A 370 -16.39 -2.29 1.38
C ALA A 370 -16.08 -3.51 0.51
N PRO A 371 -17.10 -4.18 -0.04
CA PRO A 371 -16.89 -5.34 -0.89
C PRO A 371 -16.21 -4.93 -2.19
N ILE A 372 -15.16 -5.66 -2.54
CA ILE A 372 -14.44 -5.48 -3.82
C ILE A 372 -15.13 -6.29 -4.93
N GLY A 373 -16.08 -7.14 -4.54
CA GLY A 373 -16.81 -8.05 -5.39
C GLY A 373 -17.73 -7.38 -6.40
N VAL A 374 -18.55 -8.17 -7.02
CA VAL A 374 -19.51 -7.80 -8.07
C VAL A 374 -20.91 -7.80 -7.47
N GLY A 375 -21.75 -6.83 -7.81
CA GLY A 375 -23.16 -6.85 -7.50
C GLY A 375 -23.67 -5.78 -6.52
N THR A 376 -24.75 -6.08 -5.81
CA THR A 376 -25.48 -5.14 -4.93
C THR A 376 -24.78 -4.85 -3.61
N GLU A 377 -23.74 -5.61 -3.26
CA GLU A 377 -23.04 -5.54 -1.98
C GLU A 377 -22.43 -4.16 -1.67
N MET A 378 -22.00 -3.42 -2.70
CA MET A 378 -21.48 -2.06 -2.51
C MET A 378 -22.58 -1.07 -2.10
N TYR A 379 -23.79 -1.24 -2.64
CA TYR A 379 -24.96 -0.44 -2.25
C TYR A 379 -25.40 -0.78 -0.83
N GLU A 380 -25.35 -2.06 -0.47
CA GLU A 380 -25.64 -2.47 0.88
C GLU A 380 -24.61 -1.90 1.87
N TRP A 381 -23.32 -1.92 1.54
CA TRP A 381 -22.27 -1.27 2.32
C TRP A 381 -22.54 0.24 2.49
N LYS A 382 -22.88 0.94 1.42
CA LYS A 382 -23.26 2.35 1.45
C LYS A 382 -24.47 2.58 2.37
N ASN A 383 -25.56 1.84 2.15
CA ASN A 383 -26.80 1.99 2.91
C ASN A 383 -26.57 1.72 4.40
N ARG A 384 -25.74 0.75 4.74
CA ARG A 384 -25.35 0.48 6.13
C ARG A 384 -24.58 1.64 6.74
N LEU A 385 -23.60 2.21 6.00
CA LEU A 385 -22.87 3.40 6.48
C LEU A 385 -23.80 4.58 6.70
N GLU A 386 -24.64 4.90 5.74
CA GLU A 386 -25.63 5.98 5.85
C GLU A 386 -26.54 5.77 7.07
N LYS A 387 -27.00 4.55 7.28
CA LYS A 387 -27.84 4.21 8.41
C LYS A 387 -27.15 4.38 9.76
N ILE A 388 -25.91 3.88 9.91
CA ILE A 388 -25.22 3.98 11.21
C ILE A 388 -24.70 5.38 11.52
N THR A 389 -24.53 6.22 10.52
CA THR A 389 -24.07 7.61 10.67
C THR A 389 -25.21 8.62 10.61
N ASN A 390 -26.43 8.15 10.39
CA ASN A 390 -27.61 9.01 10.18
C ASN A 390 -27.33 10.07 9.10
N SER A 391 -26.59 9.70 8.05
CA SER A 391 -26.30 10.53 6.88
C SER A 391 -27.08 10.04 5.67
N ASN A 392 -27.20 10.88 4.65
CA ASN A 392 -27.84 10.54 3.38
C ASN A 392 -26.91 10.92 2.23
N HIS A 393 -26.94 10.14 1.17
CA HIS A 393 -26.24 10.45 -0.08
C HIS A 393 -24.74 10.72 0.10
N ILE A 394 -24.02 9.76 0.72
CA ILE A 394 -22.56 9.90 0.95
C ILE A 394 -21.78 10.11 -0.36
N GLU A 395 -22.34 9.69 -1.50
CA GLU A 395 -21.79 9.95 -2.83
C GLU A 395 -21.79 11.41 -3.23
N ASP A 396 -22.70 12.22 -2.70
CA ASP A 396 -22.85 13.65 -3.00
C ASP A 396 -22.06 14.54 -2.03
N MET A 397 -21.53 13.97 -0.93
CA MET A 397 -20.70 14.72 0.00
C MET A 397 -19.46 15.30 -0.69
N LYS A 398 -19.04 16.48 -0.25
CA LYS A 398 -17.81 17.12 -0.74
C LYS A 398 -16.57 16.31 -0.34
N GLU A 399 -16.59 15.80 0.86
CA GLU A 399 -15.52 15.00 1.43
C GLU A 399 -15.46 13.64 0.74
N LYS A 400 -14.25 13.20 0.39
CA LYS A 400 -13.97 11.91 -0.27
C LYS A 400 -12.79 11.22 0.37
N GLY A 401 -12.68 9.91 0.20
CA GLY A 401 -11.55 9.13 0.72
C GLY A 401 -11.40 9.26 2.23
N PHE A 402 -10.21 9.61 2.70
CA PHE A 402 -9.94 9.73 4.14
C PHE A 402 -10.74 10.84 4.83
N GLN A 403 -10.99 11.96 4.14
CA GLN A 403 -11.82 13.04 4.69
C GLN A 403 -13.28 12.59 4.89
N LEU A 404 -13.78 11.73 4.00
CA LEU A 404 -15.10 11.12 4.18
C LEU A 404 -15.13 10.21 5.41
N TRP A 405 -14.04 9.47 5.68
CA TRP A 405 -13.96 8.63 6.87
C TRP A 405 -14.09 9.43 8.16
N GLU A 406 -13.33 10.51 8.26
CA GLU A 406 -13.39 11.43 9.39
C GLU A 406 -14.78 12.01 9.56
N LYS A 407 -15.39 12.44 8.46
CA LYS A 407 -16.74 13.03 8.48
C LYS A 407 -17.82 12.04 8.90
N LEU A 408 -17.77 10.82 8.39
CA LEU A 408 -18.73 9.78 8.78
C LEU A 408 -18.55 9.37 10.26
N THR A 409 -17.33 9.36 10.75
CA THR A 409 -17.06 9.11 12.17
C THR A 409 -17.59 10.26 13.04
N GLU A 410 -17.44 11.51 12.62
CA GLU A 410 -18.05 12.65 13.29
C GLU A 410 -19.57 12.53 13.36
N PHE A 411 -20.24 12.15 12.25
CA PHE A 411 -21.68 11.92 12.24
C PHE A 411 -22.10 10.80 13.19
N TYR A 412 -21.36 9.68 13.18
CA TYR A 412 -21.60 8.57 14.11
C TYR A 412 -21.53 9.03 15.57
N LEU A 413 -20.54 9.83 15.93
CA LEU A 413 -20.33 10.37 17.27
C LEU A 413 -21.38 11.42 17.70
N ASN A 414 -22.17 11.92 16.77
CA ASN A 414 -23.25 12.87 17.03
C ASN A 414 -24.64 12.20 17.21
N ASN A 415 -24.76 10.88 16.97
CA ASN A 415 -26.05 10.21 17.11
C ASN A 415 -26.59 10.32 18.53
N SER A 416 -27.92 10.50 18.65
CA SER A 416 -28.60 10.45 19.95
C SER A 416 -28.74 9.01 20.46
N PRO A 417 -28.96 8.79 21.77
CA PRO A 417 -29.24 7.47 22.31
C PRO A 417 -30.41 6.77 21.60
N GLU A 418 -31.46 7.50 21.23
CA GLU A 418 -32.63 6.97 20.51
C GLU A 418 -32.27 6.51 19.10
N GLN A 419 -31.42 7.27 18.41
CA GLN A 419 -30.92 6.89 17.09
C GLN A 419 -30.07 5.62 17.18
N ILE A 420 -29.16 5.51 18.14
CA ILE A 420 -28.36 4.32 18.39
C ILE A 420 -29.26 3.12 18.70
N LYS A 421 -30.29 3.26 19.56
CA LYS A 421 -31.27 2.20 19.83
C LYS A 421 -31.99 1.74 18.56
N SER A 422 -32.45 2.70 17.75
CA SER A 422 -33.12 2.42 16.47
C SER A 422 -32.20 1.64 15.52
N ILE A 423 -30.95 2.01 15.41
CA ILE A 423 -29.95 1.31 14.57
C ILE A 423 -29.71 -0.10 15.12
N MET A 424 -29.48 -0.24 16.42
CA MET A 424 -29.24 -1.55 17.05
C MET A 424 -30.44 -2.48 16.88
N SER A 425 -31.66 -1.96 17.07
CA SER A 425 -32.89 -2.74 16.88
C SER A 425 -33.05 -3.16 15.40
N PHE A 426 -32.81 -2.28 14.45
CA PHE A 426 -32.95 -2.56 13.01
C PHE A 426 -32.00 -3.68 12.56
N TYR A 427 -30.76 -3.72 13.05
CA TYR A 427 -29.77 -4.74 12.70
C TYR A 427 -29.72 -5.90 13.68
N SER A 428 -30.51 -5.87 14.75
CA SER A 428 -30.42 -6.83 15.87
C SER A 428 -28.98 -6.87 16.46
N ALA A 429 -28.35 -5.71 16.60
CA ALA A 429 -27.02 -5.62 17.17
C ALA A 429 -27.07 -5.77 18.69
N ASP A 430 -26.13 -6.56 19.24
CA ASP A 430 -26.04 -6.85 20.65
C ASP A 430 -25.28 -5.78 21.42
N TYR A 431 -24.22 -5.25 20.79
CA TYR A 431 -23.29 -4.31 21.42
C TYR A 431 -23.11 -3.05 20.58
N PHE A 432 -22.97 -1.94 21.29
CA PHE A 432 -22.62 -0.63 20.76
C PHE A 432 -21.24 -0.24 21.28
N LEU A 433 -20.29 -0.03 20.35
CA LEU A 433 -18.94 0.38 20.66
C LEU A 433 -18.76 1.82 20.17
N THR A 434 -18.18 2.68 21.01
CA THR A 434 -17.95 4.08 20.68
C THR A 434 -16.69 4.63 21.35
N TYR A 435 -16.29 5.84 20.95
CA TYR A 435 -15.25 6.59 21.60
C TYR A 435 -15.83 7.42 22.77
N THR A 436 -15.01 7.70 23.78
CA THR A 436 -15.43 8.51 24.97
C THR A 436 -15.72 9.97 24.65
N ASN A 437 -15.26 10.47 23.49
CA ASN A 437 -15.60 11.78 22.98
C ASN A 437 -16.94 11.84 22.21
N HIS A 438 -17.74 10.78 22.26
CA HIS A 438 -19.09 10.81 21.71
C HIS A 438 -19.92 11.90 22.39
N LYS A 439 -20.62 12.73 21.62
CA LYS A 439 -21.36 13.88 22.09
C LYS A 439 -22.34 13.58 23.25
N ASN A 440 -22.95 12.40 23.18
CA ASN A 440 -23.94 11.94 24.15
C ASN A 440 -23.41 10.83 25.08
N PHE A 441 -22.08 10.75 25.29
CA PHE A 441 -21.46 9.64 25.99
C PHE A 441 -22.04 9.42 27.40
N ASP A 442 -22.18 10.47 28.18
CA ASP A 442 -22.65 10.38 29.56
C ASP A 442 -24.12 10.04 29.70
N THR A 443 -24.92 10.36 28.65
CA THR A 443 -26.38 10.11 28.68
C THR A 443 -26.78 8.69 28.29
N PHE A 444 -25.87 7.88 27.73
CA PHE A 444 -26.21 6.51 27.31
C PHE A 444 -26.73 5.65 28.47
N THR A 445 -26.09 5.72 29.64
CA THR A 445 -26.49 4.93 30.82
C THR A 445 -27.90 5.30 31.28
N GLU A 446 -28.23 6.59 31.32
CA GLU A 446 -29.54 7.10 31.66
C GLU A 446 -30.63 6.64 30.66
N ASN A 447 -30.24 6.43 29.43
CA ASN A 447 -31.07 5.93 28.35
C ASN A 447 -31.09 4.41 28.20
N GLY A 448 -30.79 3.66 29.25
CA GLY A 448 -30.95 2.21 29.29
C GLY A 448 -29.84 1.42 28.59
N PHE A 449 -28.67 2.03 28.32
CA PHE A 449 -27.50 1.32 27.92
C PHE A 449 -26.66 0.92 29.13
N ASN A 450 -26.30 -0.35 29.23
CA ASN A 450 -25.40 -0.85 30.26
C ASN A 450 -23.96 -0.79 29.73
N LYS A 451 -23.10 0.06 30.35
CA LYS A 451 -21.69 0.11 30.04
C LYS A 451 -20.98 -1.13 30.57
N VAL A 452 -20.54 -2.02 29.69
CA VAL A 452 -19.92 -3.29 30.02
C VAL A 452 -18.40 -3.29 29.98
N TYR A 453 -17.84 -2.29 29.30
CA TYR A 453 -16.38 -2.12 29.19
C TYR A 453 -16.04 -0.64 28.94
N GLN A 454 -14.96 -0.18 29.52
CA GLN A 454 -14.34 1.11 29.19
C GLN A 454 -12.84 1.05 29.46
N GLU A 455 -12.07 1.49 28.53
CA GLU A 455 -10.63 1.63 28.66
C GLU A 455 -10.14 2.75 27.75
N ASN A 456 -9.25 3.60 28.26
CA ASN A 456 -8.74 4.76 27.56
C ASN A 456 -9.88 5.61 26.94
N HIS A 457 -9.89 5.70 25.60
CA HIS A 457 -10.87 6.49 24.86
C HIS A 457 -11.98 5.64 24.20
N ILE A 458 -12.15 4.38 24.60
CA ILE A 458 -13.13 3.43 24.01
C ILE A 458 -14.05 2.90 25.08
N ALA A 459 -15.34 2.76 24.76
CA ALA A 459 -16.31 2.11 25.62
C ALA A 459 -17.22 1.18 24.81
N ILE A 460 -17.72 0.13 25.48
CA ILE A 460 -18.69 -0.82 24.95
C ILE A 460 -19.92 -0.80 25.81
N PHE A 461 -21.07 -0.67 25.17
CA PHE A 461 -22.37 -0.70 25.80
C PHE A 461 -23.17 -1.91 25.28
N HIS A 462 -23.97 -2.46 26.15
CA HIS A 462 -25.00 -3.46 25.84
C HIS A 462 -26.37 -2.84 26.07
N LEU A 463 -27.29 -3.01 25.13
CA LEU A 463 -28.68 -2.57 25.32
C LEU A 463 -29.41 -3.57 26.19
N SER A 464 -29.84 -3.15 27.36
CA SER A 464 -30.71 -3.98 28.22
C SER A 464 -32.02 -4.22 27.50
N LYS A 465 -32.34 -5.49 27.27
CA LYS A 465 -33.64 -5.90 26.69
C LYS A 465 -34.78 -5.66 27.64
#